data_bf493ee7ae3fb04faf84a3446ef0ea31
#
_entry.id   bf493ee7ae3fb04faf84a3446ef0ea31
#
_cell.length_a   1.000
_cell.length_b   1.000
_cell.length_c   1.000
_cell.angle_alpha   90.00
_cell.angle_beta   90.00
_cell.angle_gamma   90.00
#
_symmetry.space_group_name_H-M   'P 1'
#
loop_
_entity.id
_entity.type
_entity.pdbx_description
1 polymer ?
#
loop_
_entity_poly.entity_id
_entity_poly.type
_entity_poly.pdbx_seq_one_letter_code
_entity_poly.pdbx_strand_id
1 'polypeptide(L)' 'MIEDDVWIGRRAIIMGGVRVGKGAVIGAGAVVTKDVSPYCVAAGNPAVIKKNLLED' A
#
# COMPACT_ATOMS: atom_id res chain seq x y z
N MET A 1 -6.81 -1.97 -8.21
CA MET A 1 -6.15 -3.22 -8.65
C MET A 1 -4.91 -3.48 -7.82
N ILE A 2 -4.75 -4.69 -7.35
CA ILE A 2 -3.60 -5.08 -6.55
C ILE A 2 -2.69 -5.96 -7.41
N GLU A 3 -1.44 -5.55 -7.54
CA GLU A 3 -0.48 -6.29 -8.37
C GLU A 3 0.17 -7.42 -7.58
N ASP A 4 1.14 -8.12 -8.20
CA ASP A 4 1.73 -9.31 -7.59
C ASP A 4 2.60 -8.96 -6.38
N ASP A 5 2.71 -9.92 -5.47
CA ASP A 5 3.60 -9.84 -4.32
C ASP A 5 3.29 -8.71 -3.35
N VAL A 6 2.06 -8.20 -3.38
CA VAL A 6 1.62 -7.18 -2.43
C VAL A 6 1.29 -7.83 -1.10
N TRP A 7 1.76 -7.23 -0.02
CA TRP A 7 1.44 -7.67 1.33
C TRP A 7 0.46 -6.68 1.96
N ILE A 8 -0.68 -7.17 2.42
CA ILE A 8 -1.72 -6.32 2.97
C ILE A 8 -1.97 -6.71 4.42
N GLY A 9 -1.79 -5.76 5.32
CA GLY A 9 -2.00 -5.96 6.73
C GLY A 9 -3.47 -6.13 7.10
N ARG A 10 -3.70 -6.58 8.33
CA ARG A 10 -5.04 -6.83 8.84
C ARG A 10 -5.87 -5.53 8.82
N ARG A 11 -7.13 -5.65 8.40
CA ARG A 11 -8.10 -4.56 8.39
C ARG A 11 -7.74 -3.40 7.48
N ALA A 12 -6.79 -3.59 6.58
CA ALA A 12 -6.51 -2.57 5.59
C ALA A 12 -7.68 -2.44 4.63
N ILE A 13 -7.96 -1.21 4.21
CA ILE A 13 -9.04 -0.92 3.28
C ILE A 13 -8.42 -0.29 2.03
N ILE A 14 -8.67 -0.92 0.88
CA ILE A 14 -8.22 -0.40 -0.40
C ILE A 14 -9.46 0.14 -1.12
N MET A 15 -9.47 1.44 -1.37
CA MET A 15 -10.63 2.07 -2.02
C MET A 15 -10.72 1.63 -3.48
N GLY A 16 -11.94 1.63 -4.01
CA GLY A 16 -12.16 1.26 -5.41
C GLY A 16 -11.38 2.16 -6.35
N GLY A 17 -10.84 1.58 -7.43
CA GLY A 17 -10.08 2.32 -8.42
C GLY A 17 -8.62 2.58 -8.05
N VAL A 18 -8.21 2.24 -6.84
CA VAL A 18 -6.83 2.40 -6.42
C VAL A 18 -5.96 1.27 -6.97
N ARG A 19 -4.77 1.60 -7.44
CA ARG A 19 -3.78 0.61 -7.86
C ARG A 19 -2.71 0.49 -6.78
N VAL A 20 -2.43 -0.74 -6.35
CA VAL A 20 -1.34 -1.03 -5.43
C VAL A 20 -0.25 -1.74 -6.22
N GLY A 21 0.90 -1.11 -6.35
CA GLY A 21 1.98 -1.59 -7.20
C GLY A 21 2.65 -2.85 -6.68
N LYS A 22 3.35 -3.54 -7.57
CA LYS A 22 4.01 -4.81 -7.25
C LYS A 22 4.94 -4.67 -6.05
N GLY A 23 4.89 -5.64 -5.15
CA GLY A 23 5.80 -5.69 -4.00
C GLY A 23 5.52 -4.65 -2.93
N ALA A 24 4.44 -3.89 -3.04
CA ALA A 24 4.09 -2.91 -2.02
C ALA A 24 3.63 -3.59 -0.73
N VAL A 25 3.77 -2.89 0.37
CA VAL A 25 3.31 -3.35 1.68
C VAL A 25 2.32 -2.35 2.23
N ILE A 26 1.14 -2.84 2.57
CA ILE A 26 0.08 -2.01 3.16
C ILE A 26 -0.01 -2.36 4.63
N GLY A 27 0.18 -1.37 5.49
CA GLY A 27 0.16 -1.58 6.93
C GLY A 27 -1.22 -1.94 7.45
N ALA A 28 -1.26 -2.59 8.61
CA ALA A 28 -2.51 -2.97 9.23
C ALA A 28 -3.35 -1.72 9.53
N GLY A 29 -4.64 -1.81 9.24
CA GLY A 29 -5.58 -0.70 9.48
C GLY A 29 -5.44 0.48 8.53
N ALA A 30 -4.57 0.39 7.52
CA ALA A 30 -4.40 1.48 6.57
C ALA A 30 -5.63 1.66 5.68
N VAL A 31 -5.95 2.90 5.37
CA VAL A 31 -7.04 3.23 4.44
C VAL A 31 -6.40 3.84 3.21
N VAL A 32 -6.28 3.05 2.14
CA VAL A 32 -5.58 3.46 0.93
C VAL A 32 -6.54 4.16 0.00
N THR A 33 -6.35 5.45 -0.17
CA THR A 33 -7.23 6.31 -0.98
C THR A 33 -6.58 6.76 -2.28
N LYS A 34 -5.27 6.53 -2.44
CA LYS A 34 -4.52 6.89 -3.64
C LYS A 34 -3.63 5.73 -4.06
N ASP A 35 -3.21 5.73 -5.31
CA ASP A 35 -2.35 4.68 -5.83
C ASP A 35 -1.06 4.57 -5.00
N VAL A 36 -0.62 3.33 -4.80
CA VAL A 36 0.63 3.06 -4.10
C VAL A 36 1.66 2.59 -5.12
N SER A 37 2.80 3.25 -5.16
CA SER A 37 3.88 2.90 -6.08
C SER A 37 4.46 1.53 -5.74
N PRO A 38 5.05 0.83 -6.73
CA PRO A 38 5.68 -0.47 -6.46
C PRO A 38 6.74 -0.37 -5.36
N TYR A 39 6.82 -1.42 -4.55
CA TYR A 39 7.82 -1.58 -3.50
C TYR A 39 7.80 -0.47 -2.44
N CYS A 40 6.66 0.18 -2.27
CA CYS A 40 6.50 1.18 -1.21
C CYS A 40 5.71 0.61 -0.04
N VAL A 41 5.99 1.12 1.14
CA VAL A 41 5.22 0.81 2.34
C VAL A 41 4.27 1.96 2.61
N ALA A 42 2.98 1.67 2.63
CA ALA A 42 1.95 2.66 2.92
C ALA A 42 1.23 2.27 4.20
N ALA A 43 0.95 3.24 5.06
CA ALA A 43 0.29 2.97 6.33
C ALA A 43 -0.46 4.20 6.82
N GLY A 44 -1.42 3.97 7.68
CA GLY A 44 -2.18 5.06 8.31
C GLY A 44 -3.55 5.28 7.68
N ASN A 45 -4.27 6.25 8.22
CA ASN A 45 -5.60 6.62 7.76
C ASN A 45 -5.69 8.15 7.67
N PRO A 46 -5.67 8.76 6.46
CA PRO A 46 -5.44 8.08 5.19
C PRO A 46 -4.02 7.55 5.07
N ALA A 47 -3.84 6.50 4.28
CA ALA A 47 -2.52 5.90 4.12
C ALA A 47 -1.56 6.86 3.42
N VAL A 48 -0.34 6.91 3.92
CA VAL A 48 0.72 7.69 3.28
C VAL A 48 1.94 6.79 3.09
N ILE A 49 2.78 7.13 2.13
CA ILE A 49 3.99 6.37 1.86
C ILE A 49 4.99 6.61 3.00
N LYS A 50 5.38 5.54 3.67
CA LYS A 50 6.31 5.61 4.79
C LYS A 50 7.74 5.28 4.39
N LYS A 51 7.89 4.41 3.38
CA LYS A 51 9.20 3.93 3.00
C LYS A 51 9.15 3.39 1.58
N ASN A 52 10.26 3.51 0.86
CA ASN A 52 10.44 2.84 -0.42
C ASN A 52 11.43 1.69 -0.20
N LEU A 53 11.00 0.46 -0.47
CA LEU A 53 11.81 -0.73 -0.19
C LEU A 53 13.03 -0.85 -1.09
N LEU A 54 13.08 -0.13 -2.20
CA LEU A 54 14.22 -0.12 -3.11
C LEU A 54 15.26 0.94 -2.74
N GLU A 55 14.97 1.78 -1.75
CA GLU A 55 15.89 2.80 -1.28
C GLU A 55 16.41 2.42 0.10
N ASP A 56 17.64 2.75 0.35
CA ASP A 56 18.25 2.53 1.66
C ASP A 56 17.94 3.65 2.63
#